data_7890e010d853ec3e611ab91857936931
#
_entry.id   7890e010d853ec3e611ab91857936931
#
_cell.length_a   1.000
_cell.length_b   1.000
_cell.length_c   1.000
_cell.angle_alpha   90.00
_cell.angle_beta   90.00
_cell.angle_gamma   90.00
#
_symmetry.space_group_name_H-M   'P 1'
#
loop_
_entity.id
_entity.type
_entity.pdbx_description
1 polymer ?
#
loop_
_entity_poly.entity_id
_entity_poly.type
_entity_poly.pdbx_seq_one_letter_code
_entity_poly.pdbx_strand_id
1 'polypeptide(L)'
;MTTQLPTRLCPGGGRMAVTILAVALVAACGGGSGAQTTTSVIGQTPPAAPAVPPTTAAAIAKPCLRAAESTHMFRFKTSEGATLVGVVLGTGRTGLVLGHQLRSDLCEWLPQARAFARRGYRVLVFDFAGFGDSQPGPDGRVDTDVVAAAAQLRRRGADRIVLVGSSMGGTAVLSAATRIRPPVAGVVSLSGPSGFGGVDAEAAMARLRVPVLFIVGADDQPYREQARLMYRAARARDKRLLVVPGRGHGTGMVEFGEDAPRVLAALRSFIARHT
;
A
#
# COMPACT_ATOMS: atom_id res chain seq x y z
N MET A 1 -25.07 -38.64 45.57
CA MET A 1 -25.11 -39.56 44.42
C MET A 1 -24.05 -39.14 43.43
N THR A 2 -23.00 -39.93 43.44
CA THR A 2 -21.75 -39.82 42.67
C THR A 2 -21.96 -40.48 41.32
N THR A 3 -21.61 -39.84 40.23
CA THR A 3 -21.38 -40.61 38.99
C THR A 3 -20.23 -39.97 38.17
N GLN A 4 -19.26 -40.84 37.95
CA GLN A 4 -17.94 -40.60 37.35
C GLN A 4 -17.98 -40.40 35.83
N LEU A 5 -16.90 -39.73 35.33
CA LEU A 5 -16.44 -39.71 33.93
C LEU A 5 -16.11 -41.12 33.39
N PRO A 6 -15.97 -41.26 32.09
CA PRO A 6 -14.84 -42.04 31.56
C PRO A 6 -13.94 -41.24 30.60
N THR A 7 -12.68 -41.24 30.93
CA THR A 7 -11.50 -41.06 30.06
C THR A 7 -11.44 -42.13 28.99
N ARG A 8 -11.16 -41.71 27.75
CA ARG A 8 -10.58 -42.59 26.71
C ARG A 8 -9.35 -41.95 26.06
N LEU A 9 -8.23 -42.61 26.26
CA LEU A 9 -6.98 -42.47 25.53
C LEU A 9 -7.15 -43.02 24.10
N CYS A 10 -6.51 -42.39 23.13
CA CYS A 10 -6.14 -42.99 21.87
C CYS A 10 -4.63 -42.86 21.66
N PRO A 11 -3.91 -43.90 21.25
CA PRO A 11 -2.57 -43.75 20.72
C PRO A 11 -2.58 -43.93 19.19
N GLY A 12 -1.63 -43.36 18.48
CA GLY A 12 -1.42 -43.63 17.07
C GLY A 12 -0.43 -42.71 16.40
N GLY A 13 0.87 -42.94 16.64
CA GLY A 13 1.93 -42.29 15.89
C GLY A 13 2.06 -42.89 14.50
N GLY A 14 2.19 -42.05 13.50
CA GLY A 14 2.60 -42.43 12.14
C GLY A 14 3.82 -41.60 11.74
N ARG A 15 4.99 -42.19 11.84
CA ARG A 15 6.22 -41.61 11.27
C ARG A 15 6.21 -41.90 9.78
N MET A 16 6.16 -40.89 8.95
CA MET A 16 6.43 -40.95 7.52
C MET A 16 7.93 -40.78 7.28
N ALA A 17 8.59 -41.82 6.83
CA ALA A 17 9.99 -41.83 6.42
C ALA A 17 10.10 -41.23 5.01
N VAL A 18 10.94 -40.21 4.88
CA VAL A 18 11.32 -39.63 3.59
C VAL A 18 12.53 -40.40 3.07
N THR A 19 12.36 -41.14 1.99
CA THR A 19 13.45 -41.82 1.28
C THR A 19 14.14 -40.88 0.35
N ILE A 20 15.41 -40.57 0.62
CA ILE A 20 16.28 -39.79 -0.25
C ILE A 20 16.92 -40.73 -1.26
N LEU A 21 16.65 -40.54 -2.55
CA LEU A 21 17.26 -41.27 -3.66
C LEU A 21 18.55 -40.54 -4.07
N ALA A 22 19.72 -41.14 -3.80
CA ALA A 22 21.01 -40.66 -4.26
C ALA A 22 21.28 -41.19 -5.68
N VAL A 23 21.46 -40.32 -6.65
CA VAL A 23 21.92 -40.65 -8.01
C VAL A 23 23.43 -40.47 -8.05
N ALA A 24 24.15 -41.59 -8.25
CA ALA A 24 25.59 -41.58 -8.47
C ALA A 24 25.90 -41.33 -9.97
N LEU A 25 26.67 -40.30 -10.26
CA LEU A 25 27.27 -40.09 -11.60
C LEU A 25 28.61 -40.82 -11.66
N VAL A 26 28.70 -41.74 -12.64
CA VAL A 26 29.95 -42.42 -13.01
C VAL A 26 30.73 -41.52 -13.98
N ALA A 27 31.94 -41.17 -13.62
CA ALA A 27 32.89 -40.51 -14.53
C ALA A 27 33.67 -41.55 -15.33
N ALA A 28 33.59 -41.47 -16.64
CA ALA A 28 34.42 -42.28 -17.55
C ALA A 28 35.61 -41.43 -18.02
N CYS A 29 36.83 -41.86 -17.66
CA CYS A 29 38.10 -41.35 -18.21
C CYS A 29 38.34 -41.95 -19.60
N GLY A 30 38.52 -41.11 -20.60
CA GLY A 30 39.02 -41.46 -21.92
C GLY A 30 40.15 -40.51 -22.31
N GLY A 31 41.39 -40.98 -22.28
CA GLY A 31 42.56 -40.25 -22.71
C GLY A 31 42.69 -40.26 -24.25
N GLY A 32 43.07 -39.13 -24.82
CA GLY A 32 43.46 -38.98 -26.21
C GLY A 32 44.42 -37.82 -26.36
N SER A 33 45.72 -38.15 -26.47
CA SER A 33 46.77 -37.15 -26.81
C SER A 33 46.68 -36.80 -28.28
N GLY A 34 46.35 -35.56 -28.59
CA GLY A 34 46.48 -34.94 -29.92
C GLY A 34 47.18 -33.61 -29.81
N ALA A 35 48.42 -33.54 -30.29
CA ALA A 35 49.17 -32.30 -30.40
C ALA A 35 48.51 -31.42 -31.45
N GLN A 36 48.05 -30.25 -31.06
CA GLN A 36 47.54 -29.21 -31.97
C GLN A 36 48.46 -28.02 -31.96
N THR A 37 49.00 -27.76 -33.16
CA THR A 37 49.80 -26.60 -33.52
C THR A 37 49.01 -25.32 -33.33
N THR A 38 49.44 -24.45 -32.44
CA THR A 38 48.84 -23.12 -32.22
C THR A 38 49.26 -22.15 -33.31
N THR A 39 48.36 -21.88 -34.24
CA THR A 39 48.49 -20.72 -35.14
C THR A 39 47.90 -19.51 -34.42
N SER A 40 48.73 -18.55 -34.06
CA SER A 40 48.31 -17.24 -33.51
C SER A 40 47.51 -16.47 -34.58
N VAL A 41 46.22 -16.36 -34.39
CA VAL A 41 45.38 -15.43 -35.14
C VAL A 41 45.36 -14.10 -34.42
N ILE A 42 45.95 -13.08 -35.05
CA ILE A 42 45.96 -11.68 -34.60
C ILE A 42 44.51 -11.21 -34.40
N GLY A 43 44.18 -10.81 -33.19
CA GLY A 43 42.84 -10.41 -32.78
C GLY A 43 42.34 -9.18 -33.57
N GLN A 44 41.29 -9.35 -34.34
CA GLN A 44 40.46 -8.23 -34.77
C GLN A 44 39.44 -7.93 -33.65
N THR A 45 39.55 -6.74 -33.05
CA THR A 45 38.54 -6.21 -32.13
C THR A 45 37.21 -6.09 -32.88
N PRO A 46 36.12 -6.73 -32.42
CA PRO A 46 34.83 -6.54 -33.08
C PRO A 46 34.40 -5.08 -32.97
N PRO A 47 33.75 -4.53 -34.03
CA PRO A 47 33.25 -3.16 -33.98
C PRO A 47 32.26 -3.01 -32.80
N ALA A 48 32.42 -1.90 -32.07
CA ALA A 48 31.51 -1.57 -30.98
C ALA A 48 30.06 -1.56 -31.49
N ALA A 49 29.19 -2.30 -30.85
CA ALA A 49 27.76 -2.28 -31.15
C ALA A 49 27.24 -0.83 -31.01
N PRO A 50 26.38 -0.37 -31.95
CA PRO A 50 25.81 0.97 -31.84
C PRO A 50 25.12 1.14 -30.49
N ALA A 51 25.44 2.22 -29.79
CA ALA A 51 24.80 2.56 -28.51
C ALA A 51 23.29 2.70 -28.76
N VAL A 52 22.51 1.82 -28.17
CA VAL A 52 21.05 1.94 -28.14
C VAL A 52 20.73 3.27 -27.46
N PRO A 53 20.03 4.21 -28.12
CA PRO A 53 19.67 5.46 -27.46
C PRO A 53 18.86 5.14 -26.19
N PRO A 54 19.03 5.92 -25.11
CA PRO A 54 18.27 5.68 -23.90
C PRO A 54 16.79 5.70 -24.25
N THR A 55 16.11 4.59 -24.02
CA THR A 55 14.66 4.51 -24.19
C THR A 55 14.06 5.58 -23.30
N THR A 56 13.55 6.66 -23.88
CA THR A 56 12.76 7.65 -23.15
C THR A 56 11.66 6.89 -22.44
N ALA A 57 11.68 6.93 -21.10
CA ALA A 57 10.65 6.28 -20.31
C ALA A 57 9.29 6.77 -20.83
N ALA A 58 8.48 5.85 -21.34
CA ALA A 58 7.18 6.19 -21.90
C ALA A 58 6.43 7.05 -20.89
N ALA A 59 5.91 8.19 -21.36
CA ALA A 59 5.14 9.08 -20.53
C ALA A 59 3.94 8.31 -19.99
N ILE A 60 3.77 8.31 -18.66
CA ILE A 60 2.63 7.64 -18.04
C ILE A 60 1.39 8.48 -18.38
N ALA A 61 0.46 7.90 -19.11
CA ALA A 61 -0.79 8.57 -19.48
C ALA A 61 -1.95 7.95 -18.69
N LYS A 62 -2.60 8.74 -17.83
CA LYS A 62 -3.83 8.36 -17.13
C LYS A 62 -5.01 9.15 -17.69
N PRO A 63 -6.04 8.51 -18.26
CA PRO A 63 -7.18 9.22 -18.85
C PRO A 63 -7.93 10.13 -17.87
N CYS A 64 -7.87 9.84 -16.59
CA CYS A 64 -8.50 10.65 -15.54
C CYS A 64 -7.75 11.96 -15.24
N LEU A 65 -6.49 12.08 -15.63
CA LEU A 65 -5.67 13.28 -15.43
C LEU A 65 -5.87 14.29 -16.57
N ARG A 66 -5.88 15.56 -16.21
CA ARG A 66 -5.76 16.66 -17.18
C ARG A 66 -4.32 16.72 -17.70
N ALA A 67 -4.13 17.26 -18.90
CA ALA A 67 -2.78 17.39 -19.49
C ALA A 67 -1.77 18.06 -18.54
N ALA A 68 -2.16 19.16 -17.88
CA ALA A 68 -1.30 19.84 -16.90
C ALA A 68 -1.00 18.98 -15.66
N GLU A 69 -1.91 18.12 -15.23
CA GLU A 69 -1.70 17.23 -14.08
C GLU A 69 -0.78 16.06 -14.45
N SER A 70 -0.86 15.57 -15.68
CA SER A 70 -0.01 14.49 -16.19
C SER A 70 1.48 14.85 -16.14
N THR A 71 1.85 16.12 -16.28
CA THR A 71 3.24 16.58 -16.16
C THR A 71 3.80 16.46 -14.75
N HIS A 72 2.93 16.30 -13.74
CA HIS A 72 3.30 16.11 -12.33
C HIS A 72 3.32 14.64 -11.88
N MET A 73 3.10 13.71 -12.82
CA MET A 73 3.27 12.27 -12.53
C MET A 73 4.75 11.92 -12.34
N PHE A 74 5.00 11.00 -11.42
CA PHE A 74 6.35 10.55 -11.14
C PHE A 74 6.37 9.12 -10.60
N ARG A 75 7.53 8.48 -10.72
CA ARG A 75 7.81 7.19 -10.11
C ARG A 75 8.60 7.37 -8.82
N PHE A 76 8.34 6.51 -7.83
CA PHE A 76 9.10 6.47 -6.59
C PHE A 76 9.15 5.03 -6.05
N LYS A 77 10.15 4.76 -5.24
CA LYS A 77 10.36 3.42 -4.71
C LYS A 77 9.94 3.31 -3.24
N THR A 78 9.45 2.14 -2.86
CA THR A 78 9.36 1.72 -1.47
C THR A 78 10.72 1.26 -0.96
N SER A 79 10.85 1.09 0.36
CA SER A 79 12.07 0.50 0.98
C SER A 79 12.31 -0.94 0.53
N GLU A 80 11.25 -1.65 0.20
CA GLU A 80 11.26 -3.04 -0.27
C GLU A 80 11.51 -3.17 -1.79
N GLY A 81 11.66 -2.03 -2.50
CA GLY A 81 12.05 -2.00 -3.91
C GLY A 81 10.91 -1.91 -4.92
N ALA A 82 9.63 -1.94 -4.51
CA ALA A 82 8.51 -1.71 -5.41
C ALA A 82 8.59 -0.30 -6.05
N THR A 83 8.27 -0.19 -7.33
CA THR A 83 8.19 1.10 -8.03
C THR A 83 6.75 1.53 -8.14
N LEU A 84 6.41 2.61 -7.46
CA LEU A 84 5.07 3.18 -7.42
C LEU A 84 4.96 4.36 -8.39
N VAL A 85 3.73 4.61 -8.85
CA VAL A 85 3.36 5.77 -9.67
C VAL A 85 2.39 6.65 -8.89
N GLY A 86 2.59 7.95 -8.96
CA GLY A 86 1.72 8.91 -8.32
C GLY A 86 1.76 10.29 -8.96
N VAL A 87 0.83 11.14 -8.55
CA VAL A 87 0.78 12.55 -8.94
C VAL A 87 0.58 13.43 -7.70
N VAL A 88 1.29 14.57 -7.67
CA VAL A 88 1.12 15.57 -6.62
C VAL A 88 0.38 16.78 -7.18
N LEU A 89 -0.71 17.15 -6.51
CA LEU A 89 -1.49 18.33 -6.81
C LEU A 89 -1.34 19.37 -5.67
N GLY A 90 -1.24 20.64 -6.04
CA GLY A 90 -1.05 21.73 -5.08
C GLY A 90 0.36 21.81 -4.50
N THR A 91 0.63 22.91 -3.77
CA THR A 91 1.99 23.26 -3.32
C THR A 91 2.07 23.59 -1.81
N GLY A 92 1.00 23.35 -1.06
CA GLY A 92 0.92 23.68 0.37
C GLY A 92 1.96 22.99 1.24
N ARG A 93 2.16 23.50 2.45
CA ARG A 93 3.04 22.90 3.46
C ARG A 93 2.36 21.73 4.23
N THR A 94 1.04 21.67 4.18
CA THR A 94 0.28 20.51 4.67
C THR A 94 0.08 19.50 3.54
N GLY A 95 0.55 18.30 3.77
CA GLY A 95 0.45 17.18 2.83
C GLY A 95 -0.73 16.25 3.14
N LEU A 96 -1.41 15.78 2.10
CA LEU A 96 -2.41 14.71 2.19
C LEU A 96 -1.94 13.53 1.32
N VAL A 97 -1.86 12.34 1.88
CA VAL A 97 -1.68 11.09 1.14
C VAL A 97 -3.04 10.42 1.04
N LEU A 98 -3.51 10.15 -0.18
CA LEU A 98 -4.80 9.51 -0.42
C LEU A 98 -4.58 8.14 -1.04
N GLY A 99 -4.98 7.08 -0.35
CA GLY A 99 -4.82 5.68 -0.76
C GLY A 99 -6.15 5.09 -1.23
N HIS A 100 -6.16 4.57 -2.47
CA HIS A 100 -7.34 4.00 -3.13
C HIS A 100 -7.75 2.63 -2.58
N GLN A 101 -8.93 2.17 -2.93
CA GLN A 101 -9.45 0.84 -2.57
C GLN A 101 -8.99 -0.25 -3.53
N LEU A 102 -9.27 -1.49 -3.19
CA LEU A 102 -9.01 -2.66 -4.03
C LEU A 102 -9.71 -2.53 -5.39
N ARG A 103 -9.05 -2.98 -6.46
CA ARG A 103 -9.53 -2.91 -7.84
C ARG A 103 -9.75 -1.49 -8.36
N SER A 104 -9.07 -0.52 -7.77
CA SER A 104 -9.06 0.88 -8.18
C SER A 104 -7.63 1.33 -8.43
N ASP A 105 -7.43 2.62 -8.67
CA ASP A 105 -6.15 3.26 -8.86
C ASP A 105 -6.20 4.72 -8.33
N LEU A 106 -5.17 5.50 -8.59
CA LEU A 106 -5.07 6.90 -8.15
C LEU A 106 -6.24 7.79 -8.63
N CYS A 107 -6.93 7.39 -9.71
CA CYS A 107 -8.04 8.17 -10.28
C CYS A 107 -9.21 8.30 -9.32
N GLU A 108 -9.40 7.30 -8.45
CA GLU A 108 -10.48 7.26 -7.46
C GLU A 108 -10.53 8.53 -6.59
N TRP A 109 -9.37 9.01 -6.16
CA TRP A 109 -9.27 10.16 -5.26
C TRP A 109 -9.08 11.51 -5.96
N LEU A 110 -9.01 11.56 -7.30
CA LEU A 110 -8.72 12.81 -8.02
C LEU A 110 -9.75 13.93 -7.78
N PRO A 111 -11.07 13.67 -7.72
CA PRO A 111 -12.03 14.73 -7.43
C PRO A 111 -11.73 15.43 -6.09
N GLN A 112 -11.48 14.64 -5.04
CA GLN A 112 -11.15 15.13 -3.70
C GLN A 112 -9.77 15.75 -3.66
N ALA A 113 -8.77 15.16 -4.32
CA ALA A 113 -7.42 15.69 -4.41
C ALA A 113 -7.40 17.09 -5.04
N ARG A 114 -8.13 17.29 -6.14
CA ARG A 114 -8.31 18.61 -6.76
C ARG A 114 -8.98 19.61 -5.81
N ALA A 115 -10.01 19.16 -5.09
CA ALA A 115 -10.72 19.99 -4.14
C ALA A 115 -9.84 20.43 -2.96
N PHE A 116 -8.99 19.55 -2.44
CA PHE A 116 -8.01 19.86 -1.40
C PHE A 116 -6.87 20.73 -1.92
N ALA A 117 -6.34 20.45 -3.12
CA ALA A 117 -5.29 21.28 -3.72
C ALA A 117 -5.73 22.73 -3.89
N ARG A 118 -6.99 22.97 -4.33
CA ARG A 118 -7.56 24.33 -4.38
C ARG A 118 -7.71 25.01 -3.02
N ARG A 119 -7.70 24.26 -1.92
CA ARG A 119 -7.71 24.77 -0.54
C ARG A 119 -6.31 24.96 0.05
N GLY A 120 -5.27 24.84 -0.78
CA GLY A 120 -3.90 25.08 -0.36
C GLY A 120 -3.18 23.87 0.23
N TYR A 121 -3.73 22.66 0.11
CA TYR A 121 -3.03 21.43 0.50
C TYR A 121 -2.11 20.93 -0.63
N ARG A 122 -1.07 20.18 -0.26
CA ARG A 122 -0.26 19.41 -1.18
C ARG A 122 -0.73 17.96 -1.13
N VAL A 123 -1.32 17.47 -2.20
CA VAL A 123 -2.03 16.18 -2.20
C VAL A 123 -1.33 15.19 -3.10
N LEU A 124 -0.91 14.06 -2.57
CA LEU A 124 -0.40 12.92 -3.32
C LEU A 124 -1.50 11.86 -3.41
N VAL A 125 -1.88 11.53 -4.65
CA VAL A 125 -2.59 10.31 -4.99
C VAL A 125 -1.62 9.38 -5.72
N PHE A 126 -1.70 8.08 -5.48
CA PHE A 126 -0.77 7.11 -6.04
C PHE A 126 -1.43 5.75 -6.24
N ASP A 127 -0.89 4.96 -7.13
CA ASP A 127 -1.25 3.57 -7.32
C ASP A 127 -0.47 2.71 -6.33
N PHE A 128 -1.15 1.87 -5.55
CA PHE A 128 -0.49 0.87 -4.70
C PHE A 128 0.29 -0.13 -5.55
N ALA A 129 1.30 -0.79 -4.97
CA ALA A 129 2.08 -1.82 -5.65
C ALA A 129 1.17 -2.92 -6.23
N GLY A 130 1.34 -3.19 -7.54
CA GLY A 130 0.50 -4.14 -8.29
C GLY A 130 -0.84 -3.60 -8.75
N PHE A 131 -1.11 -2.29 -8.58
CA PHE A 131 -2.30 -1.61 -9.08
C PHE A 131 -1.93 -0.50 -10.06
N GLY A 132 -2.87 -0.17 -10.95
CA GLY A 132 -2.68 0.90 -11.93
C GLY A 132 -1.38 0.77 -12.72
N ASP A 133 -0.52 1.79 -12.67
CA ASP A 133 0.79 1.80 -13.33
C ASP A 133 1.96 1.48 -12.38
N SER A 134 1.68 1.13 -11.13
CA SER A 134 2.68 0.71 -10.16
C SER A 134 3.07 -0.75 -10.36
N GLN A 135 4.37 -1.05 -10.21
CA GLN A 135 4.87 -2.41 -10.31
C GLN A 135 4.48 -3.22 -9.05
N PRO A 136 4.27 -4.54 -9.16
CA PRO A 136 4.09 -5.38 -7.98
C PRO A 136 5.26 -5.26 -7.01
N GLY A 137 4.97 -5.28 -5.72
CA GLY A 137 5.97 -5.32 -4.66
C GLY A 137 6.31 -6.76 -4.26
N PRO A 138 7.49 -6.99 -3.66
CA PRO A 138 7.95 -8.34 -3.31
C PRO A 138 7.18 -8.95 -2.14
N ASP A 139 6.64 -8.15 -1.23
CA ASP A 139 6.01 -8.58 0.02
C ASP A 139 4.49 -8.37 0.07
N GLY A 140 3.91 -7.72 -0.95
CA GLY A 140 2.48 -7.41 -1.03
C GLY A 140 1.95 -6.49 0.08
N ARG A 141 2.83 -5.84 0.84
CA ARG A 141 2.48 -5.01 2.00
C ARG A 141 2.06 -3.60 1.59
N VAL A 142 0.76 -3.34 1.64
CA VAL A 142 0.20 -2.03 1.25
C VAL A 142 0.58 -0.87 2.19
N ASP A 143 0.98 -1.13 3.43
CA ASP A 143 1.38 -0.06 4.37
C ASP A 143 2.77 0.50 4.07
N THR A 144 3.68 -0.25 3.44
CA THR A 144 4.99 0.23 3.01
C THR A 144 4.86 1.26 1.90
N ASP A 145 3.88 1.10 1.03
CA ASP A 145 3.58 2.05 -0.05
C ASP A 145 3.17 3.43 0.51
N VAL A 146 2.31 3.43 1.55
CA VAL A 146 1.91 4.66 2.24
C VAL A 146 3.09 5.33 2.94
N VAL A 147 4.00 4.56 3.54
CA VAL A 147 5.23 5.11 4.15
C VAL A 147 6.07 5.81 3.09
N ALA A 148 6.26 5.17 1.93
CA ALA A 148 6.99 5.76 0.81
C ALA A 148 6.31 7.02 0.27
N ALA A 149 4.98 7.01 0.13
CA ALA A 149 4.18 8.16 -0.30
C ALA A 149 4.32 9.36 0.65
N ALA A 150 4.24 9.12 1.96
CA ALA A 150 4.44 10.17 2.98
C ALA A 150 5.86 10.76 2.91
N ALA A 151 6.87 9.92 2.71
CA ALA A 151 8.25 10.37 2.52
C ALA A 151 8.39 11.25 1.26
N GLN A 152 7.66 10.94 0.17
CA GLN A 152 7.64 11.78 -1.03
C GLN A 152 7.07 13.18 -0.77
N LEU A 153 5.99 13.29 -0.01
CA LEU A 153 5.43 14.59 0.33
C LEU A 153 6.38 15.42 1.18
N ARG A 154 7.09 14.78 2.13
CA ARG A 154 8.10 15.46 2.93
C ARG A 154 9.26 16.01 2.10
N ARG A 155 9.80 15.18 1.19
CA ARG A 155 10.86 15.62 0.24
C ARG A 155 10.41 16.79 -0.64
N ARG A 156 9.11 16.94 -0.85
CA ARG A 156 8.50 18.06 -1.58
C ARG A 156 8.07 19.23 -0.69
N GLY A 157 8.50 19.24 0.59
CA GLY A 157 8.30 20.36 1.50
C GLY A 157 6.96 20.34 2.26
N ALA A 158 6.33 19.19 2.42
CA ALA A 158 5.22 19.05 3.35
C ALA A 158 5.75 18.84 4.78
N ASP A 159 5.39 19.72 5.70
CA ASP A 159 5.81 19.65 7.12
C ASP A 159 4.87 18.75 7.92
N ARG A 160 3.57 18.86 7.67
CA ARG A 160 2.51 18.10 8.33
C ARG A 160 1.83 17.20 7.31
N ILE A 161 1.55 15.96 7.66
CA ILE A 161 0.92 15.00 6.76
C ILE A 161 -0.29 14.38 7.44
N VAL A 162 -1.42 14.35 6.73
CA VAL A 162 -2.58 13.53 7.08
C VAL A 162 -2.71 12.41 6.05
N LEU A 163 -2.94 11.20 6.53
CA LEU A 163 -3.20 10.04 5.70
C LEU A 163 -4.71 9.81 5.59
N VAL A 164 -5.20 9.53 4.40
CA VAL A 164 -6.60 9.17 4.15
C VAL A 164 -6.62 7.93 3.27
N GLY A 165 -7.39 6.93 3.63
CA GLY A 165 -7.47 5.71 2.83
C GLY A 165 -8.87 5.13 2.80
N SER A 166 -9.19 4.50 1.68
CA SER A 166 -10.45 3.85 1.38
C SER A 166 -10.28 2.34 1.36
N SER A 167 -11.10 1.57 2.07
CA SER A 167 -11.08 0.10 2.09
C SER A 167 -9.65 -0.45 2.28
N MET A 168 -9.05 -1.14 1.31
CA MET A 168 -7.64 -1.55 1.31
C MET A 168 -6.71 -0.40 1.76
N GLY A 169 -6.85 0.78 1.15
CA GLY A 169 -6.10 1.97 1.53
C GLY A 169 -6.35 2.40 2.98
N GLY A 170 -7.57 2.17 3.50
CA GLY A 170 -7.93 2.41 4.90
C GLY A 170 -7.11 1.56 5.88
N THR A 171 -6.92 0.28 5.58
CA THR A 171 -6.02 -0.63 6.32
C THR A 171 -4.58 -0.15 6.24
N ALA A 172 -4.14 0.20 5.03
CA ALA A 172 -2.77 0.64 4.77
C ALA A 172 -2.39 1.89 5.58
N VAL A 173 -3.24 2.93 5.58
CA VAL A 173 -2.95 4.19 6.29
C VAL A 173 -2.95 4.01 7.81
N LEU A 174 -3.81 3.16 8.37
CA LEU A 174 -3.84 2.88 9.81
C LEU A 174 -2.54 2.24 10.28
N SER A 175 -2.06 1.22 9.59
CA SER A 175 -0.79 0.57 9.91
C SER A 175 0.40 1.51 9.69
N ALA A 176 0.48 2.17 8.54
CA ALA A 176 1.57 3.09 8.19
C ALA A 176 1.70 4.23 9.21
N ALA A 177 0.59 4.77 9.73
CA ALA A 177 0.60 5.84 10.72
C ALA A 177 1.36 5.47 12.01
N THR A 178 1.45 4.19 12.34
CA THR A 178 2.21 3.72 13.52
C THR A 178 3.72 3.65 13.28
N ARG A 179 4.15 3.65 12.02
CA ARG A 179 5.55 3.44 11.58
C ARG A 179 6.23 4.70 11.08
N ILE A 180 5.48 5.64 10.50
CA ILE A 180 6.04 6.87 9.91
C ILE A 180 6.69 7.74 10.98
N ARG A 181 7.91 8.21 10.70
CA ARG A 181 8.68 9.14 11.55
C ARG A 181 9.20 10.34 10.73
N PRO A 182 9.09 11.58 11.25
CA PRO A 182 8.29 12.01 12.39
C PRO A 182 6.83 11.58 12.24
N PRO A 183 6.03 11.52 13.34
CA PRO A 183 4.61 11.11 13.25
C PRO A 183 3.81 11.95 12.26
N VAL A 184 2.79 11.35 11.67
CA VAL A 184 1.78 12.07 10.87
C VAL A 184 0.85 12.87 11.78
N ALA A 185 0.21 13.90 11.24
CA ALA A 185 -0.69 14.77 11.98
C ALA A 185 -2.06 14.12 12.27
N GLY A 186 -2.45 13.15 11.46
CA GLY A 186 -3.68 12.40 11.65
C GLY A 186 -3.88 11.32 10.58
N VAL A 187 -4.84 10.43 10.80
CA VAL A 187 -5.20 9.37 9.87
C VAL A 187 -6.71 9.19 9.78
N VAL A 188 -7.21 9.01 8.57
CA VAL A 188 -8.63 8.74 8.29
C VAL A 188 -8.76 7.43 7.52
N SER A 189 -9.60 6.53 8.00
CA SER A 189 -9.92 5.25 7.36
C SER A 189 -11.40 5.21 7.02
N LEU A 190 -11.72 5.06 5.73
CA LEU A 190 -13.07 4.87 5.22
C LEU A 190 -13.25 3.38 4.92
N SER A 191 -14.09 2.70 5.68
CA SER A 191 -14.39 1.26 5.54
C SER A 191 -13.15 0.35 5.47
N GLY A 192 -12.04 0.72 6.13
CA GLY A 192 -10.84 -0.10 6.13
C GLY A 192 -11.06 -1.42 6.86
N PRO A 193 -10.77 -2.58 6.22
CA PRO A 193 -10.76 -3.86 6.92
C PRO A 193 -9.69 -3.91 8.01
N SER A 194 -9.90 -4.76 9.02
CA SER A 194 -8.94 -4.97 10.12
C SER A 194 -7.63 -5.62 9.65
N GLY A 195 -7.64 -6.28 8.49
CA GLY A 195 -6.45 -6.87 7.86
C GLY A 195 -6.57 -6.92 6.34
N PHE A 196 -5.49 -6.64 5.62
CA PHE A 196 -5.38 -6.74 4.16
C PHE A 196 -3.91 -6.71 3.71
N GLY A 197 -3.55 -7.46 2.65
CA GLY A 197 -2.25 -7.39 1.98
C GLY A 197 -1.08 -7.51 2.96
N GLY A 198 -1.04 -8.57 3.76
CA GLY A 198 0.01 -8.81 4.76
C GLY A 198 0.03 -7.82 5.95
N VAL A 199 -1.00 -6.96 6.06
CA VAL A 199 -1.11 -5.93 7.11
C VAL A 199 -2.22 -6.30 8.09
N ASP A 200 -1.91 -6.30 9.38
CA ASP A 200 -2.87 -6.40 10.49
C ASP A 200 -3.05 -5.00 11.10
N ALA A 201 -4.08 -4.30 10.64
CA ALA A 201 -4.39 -2.95 11.12
C ALA A 201 -4.96 -2.99 12.54
N GLU A 202 -5.69 -4.04 12.92
CA GLU A 202 -6.23 -4.17 14.27
C GLU A 202 -5.12 -4.28 15.31
N ALA A 203 -4.14 -5.16 15.11
CA ALA A 203 -2.97 -5.25 15.97
C ALA A 203 -2.15 -3.94 16.00
N ALA A 204 -2.13 -3.17 14.89
CA ALA A 204 -1.46 -1.87 14.84
C ALA A 204 -2.12 -0.83 15.76
N MET A 205 -3.42 -0.95 16.07
CA MET A 205 -4.14 0.03 16.91
C MET A 205 -3.55 0.16 18.32
N ALA A 206 -2.97 -0.89 18.87
CA ALA A 206 -2.26 -0.84 20.15
C ALA A 206 -1.07 0.15 20.16
N ARG A 207 -0.54 0.49 19.00
CA ARG A 207 0.58 1.43 18.81
C ARG A 207 0.14 2.78 18.24
N LEU A 208 -1.10 2.92 17.76
CA LEU A 208 -1.60 4.16 17.16
C LEU A 208 -1.79 5.23 18.22
N ARG A 209 -1.07 6.34 18.09
CA ARG A 209 -1.09 7.48 19.03
C ARG A 209 -1.54 8.79 18.39
N VAL A 210 -1.49 8.86 17.05
CA VAL A 210 -1.92 10.04 16.30
C VAL A 210 -3.44 10.12 16.22
N PRO A 211 -4.04 11.30 16.06
CA PRO A 211 -5.47 11.47 15.84
C PRO A 211 -6.01 10.54 14.77
N VAL A 212 -7.17 9.93 14.99
CA VAL A 212 -7.78 8.99 14.04
C VAL A 212 -9.28 9.19 13.88
N LEU A 213 -9.73 9.16 12.63
CA LEU A 213 -11.14 9.15 12.26
C LEU A 213 -11.45 7.88 11.45
N PHE A 214 -12.36 7.07 11.97
CA PHE A 214 -12.97 5.97 11.24
C PHE A 214 -14.31 6.43 10.66
N ILE A 215 -14.57 6.12 9.40
CA ILE A 215 -15.85 6.40 8.72
C ILE A 215 -16.33 5.09 8.10
N VAL A 216 -17.60 4.73 8.29
CA VAL A 216 -18.15 3.47 7.78
C VAL A 216 -19.67 3.56 7.63
N GLY A 217 -20.23 2.85 6.64
CA GLY A 217 -21.66 2.70 6.48
C GLY A 217 -22.29 1.83 7.58
N ALA A 218 -23.52 2.15 8.00
CA ALA A 218 -24.24 1.41 9.04
C ALA A 218 -24.49 -0.05 8.64
N ASP A 219 -24.68 -0.31 7.36
CA ASP A 219 -24.97 -1.63 6.79
C ASP A 219 -23.79 -2.18 5.96
N ASP A 220 -22.63 -1.56 6.06
CA ASP A 220 -21.38 -1.97 5.42
C ASP A 220 -20.67 -3.08 6.25
N GLN A 221 -21.22 -4.28 6.18
CA GLN A 221 -20.69 -5.45 6.90
C GLN A 221 -19.68 -6.22 6.03
N PRO A 222 -18.61 -6.76 6.63
CA PRO A 222 -18.28 -6.78 8.07
C PRO A 222 -17.49 -5.53 8.53
N TYR A 223 -17.26 -4.54 7.68
CA TYR A 223 -16.36 -3.40 7.91
C TYR A 223 -16.82 -2.51 9.07
N ARG A 224 -18.15 -2.40 9.30
CA ARG A 224 -18.67 -1.66 10.46
C ARG A 224 -18.19 -2.27 11.79
N GLU A 225 -18.26 -3.58 11.93
CA GLU A 225 -17.80 -4.23 13.16
C GLU A 225 -16.29 -4.15 13.31
N GLN A 226 -15.55 -4.32 12.23
CA GLN A 226 -14.09 -4.16 12.23
C GLN A 226 -13.68 -2.73 12.59
N ALA A 227 -14.35 -1.70 12.06
CA ALA A 227 -14.10 -0.31 12.44
C ALA A 227 -14.36 -0.06 13.93
N ARG A 228 -15.41 -0.65 14.51
CA ARG A 228 -15.70 -0.58 15.95
C ARG A 228 -14.63 -1.25 16.80
N LEU A 229 -14.16 -2.41 16.39
CA LEU A 229 -13.07 -3.12 17.08
C LEU A 229 -11.78 -2.29 17.06
N MET A 230 -11.37 -1.81 15.89
CA MET A 230 -10.20 -0.96 15.74
C MET A 230 -10.33 0.37 16.51
N TYR A 231 -11.52 1.00 16.48
CA TYR A 231 -11.78 2.20 17.27
C TYR A 231 -11.59 1.96 18.77
N ARG A 232 -12.10 0.84 19.30
CA ARG A 232 -11.92 0.48 20.72
C ARG A 232 -10.45 0.22 21.07
N ALA A 233 -9.74 -0.51 20.20
CA ALA A 233 -8.34 -0.89 20.38
C ALA A 233 -7.36 0.28 20.22
N ALA A 234 -7.71 1.31 19.43
CA ALA A 234 -6.85 2.45 19.17
C ALA A 234 -6.52 3.23 20.44
N ARG A 235 -5.23 3.47 20.67
CA ARG A 235 -4.71 4.21 21.84
C ARG A 235 -4.52 5.71 21.58
N ALA A 236 -5.00 6.22 20.44
CA ALA A 236 -5.05 7.63 20.15
C ALA A 236 -5.93 8.37 21.16
N ARG A 237 -5.47 9.54 21.61
CA ARG A 237 -6.26 10.40 22.54
C ARG A 237 -7.45 11.04 21.81
N ASP A 238 -7.24 11.54 20.59
CA ASP A 238 -8.32 12.02 19.72
C ASP A 238 -8.67 10.90 18.72
N LYS A 239 -9.74 10.17 19.00
CA LYS A 239 -10.27 9.13 18.13
C LYS A 239 -11.77 9.28 17.96
N ARG A 240 -12.23 9.13 16.72
CA ARG A 240 -13.64 9.28 16.34
C ARG A 240 -14.07 8.15 15.45
N LEU A 241 -15.34 7.76 15.60
CA LEU A 241 -16.02 6.84 14.70
C LEU A 241 -17.30 7.52 14.19
N LEU A 242 -17.37 7.74 12.89
CA LEU A 242 -18.55 8.22 12.19
C LEU A 242 -19.20 7.02 11.49
N VAL A 243 -20.39 6.67 11.91
CA VAL A 243 -21.25 5.70 11.22
C VAL A 243 -22.30 6.49 10.45
N VAL A 244 -22.35 6.30 9.13
CA VAL A 244 -23.35 6.95 8.26
C VAL A 244 -24.41 5.94 7.84
N PRO A 245 -25.67 6.36 7.59
CA PRO A 245 -26.72 5.45 7.13
C PRO A 245 -26.33 4.68 5.86
N GLY A 246 -26.92 3.50 5.67
CA GLY A 246 -26.82 2.71 4.44
C GLY A 246 -25.55 1.88 4.30
N ARG A 247 -25.34 1.38 3.07
CA ARG A 247 -24.29 0.41 2.69
C ARG A 247 -23.06 1.06 2.06
N GLY A 248 -22.93 2.39 2.14
CA GLY A 248 -21.81 3.09 1.54
C GLY A 248 -20.47 2.52 1.98
N HIS A 249 -19.59 2.22 1.01
CA HIS A 249 -18.25 1.64 1.24
C HIS A 249 -17.17 2.54 0.65
N GLY A 250 -16.12 2.78 1.41
CA GLY A 250 -14.93 3.48 0.94
C GLY A 250 -15.23 4.86 0.35
N THR A 251 -14.65 5.17 -0.82
CA THR A 251 -14.87 6.44 -1.54
C THR A 251 -16.29 6.63 -2.02
N GLY A 252 -17.08 5.58 -2.19
CA GLY A 252 -18.49 5.71 -2.49
C GLY A 252 -19.25 6.59 -1.49
N MET A 253 -18.82 6.63 -0.23
CA MET A 253 -19.39 7.51 0.79
C MET A 253 -19.06 9.00 0.61
N VAL A 254 -18.05 9.36 -0.17
CA VAL A 254 -17.70 10.77 -0.46
C VAL A 254 -18.14 11.20 -1.86
N GLU A 255 -18.58 10.28 -2.71
CA GLU A 255 -18.92 10.53 -4.09
C GLU A 255 -20.43 10.48 -4.33
N PHE A 256 -21.11 9.56 -3.65
CA PHE A 256 -22.50 9.24 -3.94
C PHE A 256 -23.37 9.25 -2.68
N GLY A 257 -24.66 9.50 -2.87
CA GLY A 257 -25.68 9.40 -1.83
C GLY A 257 -25.87 10.66 -1.00
N GLU A 258 -26.93 10.66 -0.22
CA GLU A 258 -27.37 11.81 0.59
C GLU A 258 -26.39 12.17 1.71
N ASP A 259 -25.64 11.19 2.22
CA ASP A 259 -24.66 11.38 3.28
C ASP A 259 -23.29 11.87 2.80
N ALA A 260 -23.01 11.91 1.49
CA ALA A 260 -21.71 12.34 0.96
C ALA A 260 -21.31 13.75 1.44
N PRO A 261 -22.19 14.77 1.51
CA PRO A 261 -21.83 16.08 2.08
C PRO A 261 -21.40 15.98 3.55
N ARG A 262 -22.07 15.14 4.35
CA ARG A 262 -21.75 14.92 5.78
C ARG A 262 -20.39 14.26 5.96
N VAL A 263 -20.10 13.23 5.17
CA VAL A 263 -18.80 12.52 5.19
C VAL A 263 -17.68 13.46 4.76
N LEU A 264 -17.87 14.23 3.68
CA LEU A 264 -16.90 15.24 3.23
C LEU A 264 -16.69 16.34 4.26
N ALA A 265 -17.72 16.79 4.95
CA ALA A 265 -17.60 17.77 6.01
C ALA A 265 -16.80 17.23 7.20
N ALA A 266 -17.05 15.98 7.60
CA ALA A 266 -16.29 15.32 8.67
C ALA A 266 -14.82 15.16 8.31
N LEU A 267 -14.53 14.71 7.09
CA LEU A 267 -13.18 14.56 6.55
C LEU A 267 -12.43 15.92 6.55
N ARG A 268 -13.05 16.95 6.00
CA ARG A 268 -12.47 18.32 5.94
C ARG A 268 -12.22 18.89 7.34
N SER A 269 -13.20 18.75 8.24
CA SER A 269 -13.09 19.22 9.61
C SER A 269 -11.98 18.50 10.38
N PHE A 270 -11.82 17.18 10.18
CA PHE A 270 -10.73 16.42 10.78
C PHE A 270 -9.37 16.90 10.26
N ILE A 271 -9.21 17.01 8.95
CA ILE A 271 -7.97 17.51 8.33
C ILE A 271 -7.64 18.90 8.88
N ALA A 272 -8.56 19.87 8.79
CA ALA A 272 -8.31 21.24 9.21
C ALA A 272 -7.96 21.38 10.70
N ARG A 273 -8.44 20.51 11.55
CA ARG A 273 -8.15 20.53 13.00
C ARG A 273 -6.75 20.05 13.33
N HIS A 274 -6.18 19.19 12.50
CA HIS A 274 -4.89 18.54 12.76
C HIS A 274 -3.75 19.06 11.88
N THR A 275 -3.97 20.15 11.14
CA THR A 275 -2.99 20.72 10.20
C THR A 275 -2.66 22.19 10.44
#